data_4aa0bd1e86120b43e14dd06128cf57b3
#
_entry.id   4aa0bd1e86120b43e14dd06128cf57b3
#
_cell.length_a   1.000
_cell.length_b   1.000
_cell.length_c   1.000
_cell.angle_alpha   90.00
_cell.angle_beta   90.00
_cell.angle_gamma   90.00
#
_symmetry.space_group_name_H-M   'P 1'
#
loop_
_entity.id
_entity.type
_entity.pdbx_description
1 polymer ?
#
loop_
_entity_poly.entity_id
_entity_poly.type
_entity_poly.pdbx_seq_one_letter_code
_entity_poly.pdbx_strand_id
1 'polypeptide(L)'
;MVEAELRHKPVLRNLLELYQHDFSEFDGADVDEHGVYGYRYLDNYWTEPDRHPLLFRVDGRWAGFALVRAGSPHDMAEFFVMRKYRRHGVGTALAREVFARFPGEWQVRHMASNRSATAFWIRAIPVDFAQERLDHGPVQRFTIPA
;
A
#
# COMPACT_ATOMS: atom_id res chain seq x y z
N MET A 1 12.90 2.22 -5.72
CA MET A 1 11.47 1.99 -6.06
C MET A 1 11.29 2.03 -7.56
N VAL A 2 10.62 1.02 -8.10
CA VAL A 2 10.35 0.93 -9.54
C VAL A 2 8.87 0.69 -9.79
N GLU A 3 8.34 1.23 -10.88
CA GLU A 3 7.02 0.84 -11.36
C GLU A 3 7.11 -0.56 -11.96
N ALA A 4 6.27 -1.48 -11.47
CA ALA A 4 6.35 -2.87 -11.87
C ALA A 4 5.89 -3.04 -13.32
N GLU A 5 6.72 -3.69 -14.13
CA GLU A 5 6.36 -4.11 -15.48
C GLU A 5 5.59 -5.44 -15.42
N LEU A 6 4.96 -5.82 -16.50
CA LEU A 6 4.19 -7.07 -16.54
C LEU A 6 5.04 -8.30 -16.17
N ARG A 7 6.34 -8.29 -16.51
CA ARG A 7 7.28 -9.35 -16.12
C ARG A 7 7.44 -9.50 -14.60
N HIS A 8 7.12 -8.44 -13.84
CA HIS A 8 7.19 -8.45 -12.37
C HIS A 8 5.91 -8.97 -11.71
N LYS A 9 4.89 -9.28 -12.49
CA LYS A 9 3.61 -9.76 -11.94
C LYS A 9 3.76 -10.94 -10.99
N PRO A 10 4.59 -11.98 -11.26
CA PRO A 10 4.79 -13.05 -10.30
C PRO A 10 5.35 -12.60 -8.96
N VAL A 11 6.27 -11.61 -8.97
CA VAL A 11 6.83 -11.04 -7.74
C VAL A 11 5.72 -10.37 -6.94
N LEU A 12 4.96 -9.49 -7.56
CA LEU A 12 3.87 -8.77 -6.90
C LEU A 12 2.80 -9.74 -6.39
N ARG A 13 2.46 -10.75 -7.18
CA ARG A 13 1.49 -11.78 -6.77
C ARG A 13 1.93 -12.46 -5.48
N ASN A 14 3.20 -12.86 -5.39
CA ASN A 14 3.71 -13.57 -4.22
C ASN A 14 3.79 -12.65 -3.00
N LEU A 15 4.20 -11.40 -3.18
CA LEU A 15 4.22 -10.43 -2.07
C LEU A 15 2.81 -10.10 -1.58
N LEU A 16 1.83 -10.04 -2.48
CA LEU A 16 0.43 -9.84 -2.10
C LEU A 16 -0.10 -10.98 -1.24
N GLU A 17 0.32 -12.22 -1.46
CA GLU A 17 -0.06 -13.35 -0.60
C GLU A 17 0.46 -13.15 0.83
N LEU A 18 1.71 -12.71 0.99
CA LEU A 18 2.28 -12.40 2.30
C LEU A 18 1.52 -11.25 2.98
N TYR A 19 1.23 -10.20 2.23
CA TYR A 19 0.48 -9.05 2.70
C TYR A 19 -0.93 -9.45 3.18
N GLN A 20 -1.63 -10.24 2.38
CA GLN A 20 -2.97 -10.69 2.72
C GLN A 20 -2.97 -11.63 3.92
N HIS A 21 -1.93 -12.44 4.09
CA HIS A 21 -1.77 -13.25 5.30
C HIS A 21 -1.64 -12.35 6.54
N ASP A 22 -0.76 -11.35 6.51
CA ASP A 22 -0.64 -10.40 7.62
C ASP A 22 -1.97 -9.69 7.91
N PHE A 23 -2.67 -9.30 6.85
CA PHE A 23 -3.92 -8.56 6.95
C PHE A 23 -5.08 -9.42 7.47
N SER A 24 -5.00 -10.74 7.28
CA SER A 24 -6.08 -11.69 7.63
C SER A 24 -6.39 -11.74 9.13
N GLU A 25 -5.44 -11.35 9.99
CA GLU A 25 -5.75 -11.22 11.42
C GLU A 25 -6.79 -10.12 11.70
N PHE A 26 -6.93 -9.14 10.79
CA PHE A 26 -7.88 -8.04 10.92
C PHE A 26 -9.17 -8.27 10.15
N ASP A 27 -9.11 -8.79 8.93
CA ASP A 27 -10.28 -8.97 8.07
C ASP A 27 -10.88 -10.38 8.13
N GLY A 28 -10.16 -11.35 8.73
CA GLY A 28 -10.65 -12.72 8.87
C GLY A 28 -10.66 -13.53 7.59
N ALA A 29 -9.97 -13.07 6.52
CA ALA A 29 -9.95 -13.78 5.25
C ALA A 29 -9.26 -15.13 5.36
N ASP A 30 -9.77 -16.11 4.64
CA ASP A 30 -9.18 -17.45 4.53
C ASP A 30 -8.61 -17.68 3.12
N VAL A 31 -7.66 -18.59 3.02
CA VAL A 31 -7.18 -19.06 1.72
C VAL A 31 -8.23 -19.95 1.05
N ASP A 32 -8.14 -20.07 -0.27
CA ASP A 32 -8.99 -20.97 -1.05
C ASP A 32 -8.52 -22.43 -0.95
N GLU A 33 -9.14 -23.32 -1.72
CA GLU A 33 -8.81 -24.75 -1.73
C GLU A 33 -7.35 -25.05 -2.16
N HIS A 34 -6.68 -24.09 -2.80
CA HIS A 34 -5.29 -24.20 -3.24
C HIS A 34 -4.32 -23.52 -2.28
N GLY A 35 -4.81 -22.99 -1.15
CA GLY A 35 -3.97 -22.29 -0.17
C GLY A 35 -3.58 -20.88 -0.58
N VAL A 36 -4.38 -20.23 -1.41
CA VAL A 36 -4.08 -18.91 -1.97
C VAL A 36 -5.18 -17.93 -1.58
N TYR A 37 -4.79 -16.72 -1.14
CA TYR A 37 -5.76 -15.64 -0.92
C TYR A 37 -6.28 -15.09 -2.25
N GLY A 38 -5.38 -14.84 -3.21
CA GLY A 38 -5.70 -14.19 -4.47
C GLY A 38 -5.97 -12.69 -4.29
N TYR A 39 -5.50 -11.89 -5.23
CA TYR A 39 -5.81 -10.46 -5.23
C TYR A 39 -6.64 -10.12 -6.47
N ARG A 40 -7.89 -9.77 -6.24
CA ARG A 40 -8.90 -9.58 -7.28
C ARG A 40 -8.51 -8.59 -8.37
N TYR A 41 -7.78 -7.53 -8.00
CA TYR A 41 -7.47 -6.42 -8.90
C TYR A 41 -6.06 -6.50 -9.50
N LEU A 42 -5.34 -7.61 -9.33
CA LEU A 42 -3.94 -7.70 -9.75
C LEU A 42 -3.74 -7.34 -11.22
N ASP A 43 -4.52 -7.94 -12.12
CA ASP A 43 -4.40 -7.71 -13.57
C ASP A 43 -4.73 -6.27 -13.97
N ASN A 44 -5.60 -5.62 -13.21
CA ASN A 44 -6.04 -4.25 -13.49
C ASN A 44 -4.88 -3.24 -13.40
N TYR A 45 -3.80 -3.58 -12.69
CA TYR A 45 -2.64 -2.69 -12.57
C TYR A 45 -1.84 -2.58 -13.86
N TRP A 46 -2.08 -3.44 -14.84
CA TRP A 46 -1.46 -3.36 -16.17
C TRP A 46 -2.46 -3.09 -17.29
N THR A 47 -3.75 -2.99 -16.98
CA THR A 47 -4.81 -2.74 -17.97
C THR A 47 -5.52 -1.41 -17.77
N GLU A 48 -5.46 -0.82 -16.57
CA GLU A 48 -6.08 0.46 -16.25
C GLU A 48 -5.01 1.52 -16.04
N PRO A 49 -5.05 2.67 -16.74
CA PRO A 49 -3.97 3.66 -16.71
C PRO A 49 -3.85 4.42 -15.39
N ASP A 50 -4.89 4.44 -14.55
CA ASP A 50 -4.87 5.10 -13.25
C ASP A 50 -4.33 4.23 -12.12
N ARG A 51 -4.00 2.98 -12.38
CA ARG A 51 -3.44 2.06 -11.38
C ARG A 51 -1.93 1.91 -11.58
N HIS A 52 -1.18 2.12 -10.50
CA HIS A 52 0.27 2.11 -10.52
C HIS A 52 0.81 1.10 -9.52
N PRO A 53 1.41 -0.01 -10.00
CA PRO A 53 2.04 -0.99 -9.13
C PRO A 53 3.50 -0.62 -8.91
N LEU A 54 3.87 -0.31 -7.67
CA LEU A 54 5.23 0.07 -7.32
C LEU A 54 5.87 -1.04 -6.48
N LEU A 55 7.07 -1.46 -6.86
CA LEU A 55 7.85 -2.45 -6.11
C LEU A 55 9.08 -1.80 -5.49
N PHE A 56 9.42 -2.24 -4.28
CA PHE A 56 10.55 -1.72 -3.52
C PHE A 56 11.65 -2.74 -3.36
N ARG A 57 12.90 -2.28 -3.45
CA ARG A 57 14.06 -3.06 -3.08
C ARG A 57 14.82 -2.37 -1.95
N VAL A 58 15.38 -3.18 -1.05
CA VAL A 58 16.35 -2.76 -0.06
C VAL A 58 17.57 -3.65 -0.26
N ASP A 59 18.74 -3.04 -0.48
CA ASP A 59 19.98 -3.76 -0.77
C ASP A 59 19.83 -4.79 -1.91
N GLY A 60 19.12 -4.40 -2.96
CA GLY A 60 18.90 -5.23 -4.14
C GLY A 60 17.87 -6.33 -4.00
N ARG A 61 17.24 -6.49 -2.84
CA ARG A 61 16.24 -7.53 -2.58
C ARG A 61 14.84 -6.94 -2.48
N TRP A 62 13.85 -7.69 -2.95
CA TRP A 62 12.46 -7.24 -2.84
C TRP A 62 12.06 -7.08 -1.38
N ALA A 63 11.51 -5.93 -1.04
CA ALA A 63 11.16 -5.58 0.33
C ALA A 63 9.68 -5.25 0.53
N GLY A 64 8.95 -4.96 -0.54
CA GLY A 64 7.54 -4.62 -0.42
C GLY A 64 6.99 -3.96 -1.68
N PHE A 65 5.79 -3.40 -1.55
CA PHE A 65 5.10 -2.77 -2.67
C PHE A 65 4.15 -1.67 -2.19
N ALA A 66 3.76 -0.81 -3.13
CA ALA A 66 2.63 0.10 -2.99
C ALA A 66 1.76 -0.01 -4.23
N LEU A 67 0.47 -0.15 -4.05
CA LEU A 67 -0.51 -0.10 -5.13
C LEU A 67 -1.28 1.21 -5.04
N VAL A 68 -1.12 2.05 -6.05
CA VAL A 68 -1.68 3.40 -6.09
C VAL A 68 -2.76 3.48 -7.15
N ARG A 69 -3.89 4.07 -6.80
CA ARG A 69 -4.87 4.53 -7.79
C ARG A 69 -4.74 6.05 -7.89
N ALA A 70 -4.24 6.52 -9.03
CA ALA A 70 -4.11 7.96 -9.27
C ALA A 70 -5.47 8.58 -9.56
N GLY A 71 -5.69 9.79 -9.05
CA GLY A 71 -6.95 10.52 -9.26
C GLY A 71 -7.04 11.75 -8.38
N SER A 72 -8.24 12.24 -8.18
CA SER A 72 -8.54 13.33 -7.26
C SER A 72 -9.63 12.89 -6.28
N PRO A 73 -9.25 12.29 -5.14
CA PRO A 73 -7.89 12.12 -4.62
C PRO A 73 -7.17 10.88 -5.17
N HIS A 74 -5.84 10.89 -5.08
CA HIS A 74 -5.06 9.66 -5.19
C HIS A 74 -5.37 8.77 -3.99
N ASP A 75 -5.31 7.46 -4.19
CA ASP A 75 -5.62 6.49 -3.15
C ASP A 75 -4.44 5.51 -3.00
N MET A 76 -3.95 5.36 -1.76
CA MET A 76 -3.01 4.30 -1.42
C MET A 76 -3.82 3.02 -1.22
N ALA A 77 -4.08 2.30 -2.32
CA ALA A 77 -4.95 1.13 -2.28
C ALA A 77 -4.37 0.03 -1.38
N GLU A 78 -3.08 -0.26 -1.54
CA GLU A 78 -2.37 -1.26 -0.74
C GLU A 78 -0.93 -0.79 -0.50
N PHE A 79 -0.38 -1.11 0.67
CA PHE A 79 1.02 -0.78 1.02
C PHE A 79 1.57 -1.87 1.94
N PHE A 80 2.73 -2.41 1.59
CA PHE A 80 3.33 -3.52 2.32
C PHE A 80 4.84 -3.39 2.37
N VAL A 81 5.40 -3.57 3.56
CA VAL A 81 6.84 -3.76 3.78
C VAL A 81 7.02 -5.09 4.49
N MET A 82 7.87 -5.96 3.96
CA MET A 82 8.16 -7.24 4.58
C MET A 82 8.70 -7.05 6.00
N ARG A 83 8.33 -7.94 6.91
CA ARG A 83 8.66 -7.82 8.36
C ARG A 83 10.14 -7.60 8.61
N LYS A 84 11.01 -8.27 7.85
CA LYS A 84 12.48 -8.12 7.97
C LYS A 84 12.94 -6.67 7.87
N TYR A 85 12.25 -5.87 7.06
CA TYR A 85 12.63 -4.49 6.75
C TYR A 85 11.86 -3.44 7.56
N ARG A 86 10.97 -3.88 8.44
CA ARG A 86 10.19 -2.97 9.29
C ARG A 86 11.06 -2.42 10.44
N ARG A 87 10.59 -1.32 11.04
CA ARG A 87 11.19 -0.69 12.26
C ARG A 87 12.54 -0.02 12.04
N HIS A 88 12.95 0.21 10.78
CA HIS A 88 14.18 0.92 10.45
C HIS A 88 13.94 2.18 9.61
N GLY A 89 12.70 2.70 9.66
CA GLY A 89 12.32 3.88 8.88
C GLY A 89 12.13 3.63 7.40
N VAL A 90 12.30 2.40 6.92
CA VAL A 90 12.15 2.04 5.51
C VAL A 90 10.73 2.32 5.01
N GLY A 91 9.73 1.89 5.76
CA GLY A 91 8.33 2.09 5.38
C GLY A 91 7.97 3.56 5.22
N THR A 92 8.37 4.39 6.17
CA THR A 92 8.14 5.85 6.11
C THR A 92 8.82 6.47 4.90
N ALA A 93 10.09 6.12 4.64
CA ALA A 93 10.83 6.63 3.50
C ALA A 93 10.16 6.23 2.17
N LEU A 94 9.74 4.99 2.05
CA LEU A 94 9.06 4.50 0.86
C LEU A 94 7.70 5.16 0.65
N ALA A 95 6.91 5.31 1.70
CA ALA A 95 5.61 5.99 1.62
C ALA A 95 5.78 7.43 1.13
N ARG A 96 6.75 8.15 1.67
CA ARG A 96 7.05 9.53 1.27
C ARG A 96 7.52 9.63 -0.18
N GLU A 97 8.28 8.66 -0.64
CA GLU A 97 8.69 8.59 -2.05
C GLU A 97 7.48 8.39 -2.97
N VAL A 98 6.53 7.53 -2.56
CA VAL A 98 5.27 7.35 -3.31
C VAL A 98 4.49 8.66 -3.38
N PHE A 99 4.30 9.33 -2.25
CA PHE A 99 3.58 10.61 -2.21
C PHE A 99 4.24 11.64 -3.13
N ALA A 100 5.56 11.73 -3.13
CA ALA A 100 6.31 12.67 -3.97
C ALA A 100 6.13 12.41 -5.47
N ARG A 101 5.90 11.15 -5.86
CA ARG A 101 5.66 10.78 -7.26
C ARG A 101 4.27 11.21 -7.77
N PHE A 102 3.33 11.39 -6.87
CA PHE A 102 1.95 11.72 -7.22
C PHE A 102 1.49 12.95 -6.43
N PRO A 103 1.93 14.16 -6.82
CA PRO A 103 1.46 15.37 -6.17
C PRO A 103 -0.06 15.53 -6.32
N GLY A 104 -0.67 16.28 -5.40
CA GLY A 104 -2.10 16.53 -5.39
C GLY A 104 -2.80 15.98 -4.16
N GLU A 105 -4.10 15.84 -4.25
CA GLU A 105 -4.93 15.36 -3.15
C GLU A 105 -4.73 13.86 -2.95
N TRP A 106 -4.67 13.46 -1.68
CA TRP A 106 -4.52 12.05 -1.27
C TRP A 106 -5.55 11.68 -0.23
N GLN A 107 -5.92 10.41 -0.25
CA GLN A 107 -6.55 9.76 0.89
C GLN A 107 -5.83 8.45 1.21
N VAL A 108 -5.74 8.15 2.50
CA VAL A 108 -5.22 6.88 3.01
C VAL A 108 -6.28 6.31 3.95
N ARG A 109 -6.71 5.09 3.66
CA ARG A 109 -7.74 4.39 4.42
C ARG A 109 -7.17 3.14 5.06
N HIS A 110 -7.62 2.79 6.24
CA HIS A 110 -7.22 1.55 6.91
C HIS A 110 -8.32 1.12 7.88
N MET A 111 -8.26 -0.14 8.31
CA MET A 111 -9.24 -0.67 9.27
C MET A 111 -8.99 -0.13 10.66
N ALA A 112 -10.04 0.17 11.41
CA ALA A 112 -9.95 0.66 12.79
C ALA A 112 -9.20 -0.33 13.70
N SER A 113 -9.36 -1.63 13.47
CA SER A 113 -8.69 -2.68 14.23
C SER A 113 -7.18 -2.76 13.97
N ASN A 114 -6.72 -2.24 12.84
CA ASN A 114 -5.28 -2.23 12.49
C ASN A 114 -4.61 -0.97 13.05
N ARG A 115 -4.39 -0.97 14.37
CA ARG A 115 -3.80 0.17 15.08
C ARG A 115 -2.37 0.48 14.63
N SER A 116 -1.61 -0.54 14.25
CA SER A 116 -0.25 -0.35 13.73
C SER A 116 -0.25 0.44 12.43
N ALA A 117 -1.20 0.17 11.54
CA ALA A 117 -1.36 0.92 10.30
C ALA A 117 -1.73 2.38 10.58
N THR A 118 -2.67 2.61 11.51
CA THR A 118 -3.05 3.98 11.92
C THR A 118 -1.83 4.76 12.40
N ALA A 119 -1.07 4.19 13.33
CA ALA A 119 0.13 4.83 13.88
C ALA A 119 1.19 5.07 12.79
N PHE A 120 1.36 4.11 11.89
CA PHE A 120 2.30 4.24 10.76
C PHE A 120 1.95 5.43 9.87
N TRP A 121 0.70 5.51 9.41
CA TRP A 121 0.29 6.56 8.48
C TRP A 121 0.33 7.95 9.10
N ILE A 122 -0.03 8.08 10.38
CA ILE A 122 0.10 9.34 11.11
C ILE A 122 1.55 9.85 11.07
N ARG A 123 2.54 8.96 11.20
CA ARG A 123 3.96 9.33 11.13
C ARG A 123 4.45 9.52 9.70
N ALA A 124 3.95 8.73 8.75
CA ALA A 124 4.47 8.70 7.38
C ALA A 124 4.01 9.87 6.54
N ILE A 125 2.80 10.37 6.77
CA ILE A 125 2.25 11.50 6.01
C ILE A 125 3.09 12.75 6.30
N PRO A 126 3.73 13.36 5.28
CA PRO A 126 4.74 14.40 5.50
C PRO A 126 4.16 15.82 5.64
N VAL A 127 2.86 15.97 5.59
CA VAL A 127 2.15 17.25 5.65
C VAL A 127 1.00 17.15 6.64
N ASP A 128 0.39 18.29 6.99
CA ASP A 128 -0.81 18.29 7.80
C ASP A 128 -1.95 17.55 7.10
N PHE A 129 -2.76 16.86 7.87
CA PHE A 129 -3.85 16.06 7.32
C PHE A 129 -5.10 16.19 8.17
N ALA A 130 -6.27 16.03 7.54
CA ALA A 130 -7.54 15.86 8.21
C ALA A 130 -7.82 14.37 8.41
N GLN A 131 -8.39 14.02 9.56
CA GLN A 131 -8.78 12.64 9.83
C GLN A 131 -10.28 12.57 10.04
N GLU A 132 -10.91 11.66 9.30
CA GLU A 132 -12.31 11.29 9.48
C GLU A 132 -12.40 9.84 9.92
N ARG A 133 -13.48 9.50 10.62
CA ARG A 133 -13.80 8.13 10.95
C ARG A 133 -15.03 7.71 10.16
N LEU A 134 -14.83 6.80 9.22
CA LEU A 134 -15.90 6.18 8.44
C LEU A 134 -16.25 4.82 9.04
N ASP A 135 -17.31 4.18 8.53
CA ASP A 135 -17.81 2.90 9.07
C ASP A 135 -16.73 1.82 9.15
N HIS A 136 -15.84 1.75 8.17
CA HIS A 136 -14.77 0.75 8.09
C HIS A 136 -13.49 1.15 8.82
N GLY A 137 -13.34 2.41 9.21
CA GLY A 137 -12.16 2.89 9.92
C GLY A 137 -11.75 4.32 9.57
N PRO A 138 -10.57 4.74 10.07
CA PRO A 138 -10.06 6.08 9.83
C PRO A 138 -9.65 6.31 8.37
N VAL A 139 -9.78 7.57 7.95
CA VAL A 139 -9.29 8.07 6.65
C VAL A 139 -8.51 9.34 6.91
N GLN A 140 -7.27 9.40 6.43
CA GLN A 140 -6.49 10.65 6.42
C GLN A 140 -6.57 11.26 5.03
N ARG A 141 -6.84 12.57 4.97
CA ARG A 141 -6.91 13.36 3.75
C ARG A 141 -5.91 14.51 3.83
N PHE A 142 -5.14 14.67 2.76
CA PHE A 142 -4.07 15.68 2.71
C PHE A 142 -3.73 16.02 1.27
N THR A 143 -2.92 17.07 1.09
CA THR A 143 -2.46 17.49 -0.22
C THR A 143 -0.94 17.54 -0.24
N ILE A 144 -0.36 16.87 -1.22
CA ILE A 144 1.08 16.90 -1.46
C ILE A 144 1.37 18.01 -2.47
N PRO A 145 2.19 19.01 -2.12
CA PRO A 145 2.52 20.10 -3.04
C PRO A 145 3.33 19.58 -4.24
N ALA A 146 3.16 20.28 -5.34
CA ALA A 146 3.89 19.98 -6.58
C ALA A 146 5.38 20.27 -6.44
#